data_d3e10fbf0718afa7d88d2e9413d53695
#
_entry.id   d3e10fbf0718afa7d88d2e9413d53695
#
_cell.length_a   1.000
_cell.length_b   1.000
_cell.length_c   1.000
_cell.angle_alpha   90.00
_cell.angle_beta   90.00
_cell.angle_gamma   90.00
#
_symmetry.space_group_name_H-M   'P 1'
#
loop_
_entity.id
_entity.type
_entity.pdbx_description
1 polymer ?
#
loop_
_entity_poly.entity_id
_entity_poly.type
_entity_poly.pdbx_seq_one_letter_code
_entity_poly.pdbx_strand_id
1 'polypeptide(L)'
;MMKVLMINASPHEKGCTYTALSEIARVLNDEGIDTHIVNVGKSMKHPCVACMSCAKTKSGKCAFNDDPVNECGDMLREADGFIIGEPVYYGAPASQAQMFMDRLFYSAGSDFAFKPAAAIASCRRGGLTPTMDRMNKYFTISQMPIVSSNYWNGVHGNSPEEVVQDLEGMQIMRILGKNMAWMLKCIEAGKKAGIACPEQEKKVRTNFIR
;
A
#
# COMPACT_ATOMS: atom_id res chain seq x y z
N MET A 1 4.04 -7.53 -18.63
CA MET A 1 4.84 -7.89 -17.44
C MET A 1 4.09 -7.38 -16.23
N MET A 2 3.92 -8.21 -15.19
CA MET A 2 3.22 -7.79 -13.95
C MET A 2 4.01 -6.69 -13.24
N LYS A 3 3.29 -5.76 -12.60
CA LYS A 3 3.88 -4.60 -11.92
C LYS A 3 3.33 -4.43 -10.51
N VAL A 4 4.18 -4.06 -9.55
CA VAL A 4 3.77 -3.67 -8.19
C VAL A 4 4.18 -2.23 -7.93
N LEU A 5 3.19 -1.38 -7.64
CA LEU A 5 3.45 -0.03 -7.13
C LEU A 5 3.77 -0.12 -5.64
N MET A 6 4.88 0.48 -5.25
CA MET A 6 5.33 0.53 -3.86
C MET A 6 5.44 1.98 -3.40
N ILE A 7 4.87 2.32 -2.26
CA ILE A 7 4.90 3.67 -1.70
C ILE A 7 5.81 3.69 -0.47
N ASN A 8 6.82 4.54 -0.50
CA ASN A 8 7.58 4.91 0.68
C ASN A 8 6.99 6.21 1.27
N ALA A 9 6.24 6.07 2.36
CA ALA A 9 5.63 7.21 3.05
C ALA A 9 6.53 7.80 4.16
N SER A 10 7.77 7.32 4.30
CA SER A 10 8.74 7.90 5.20
C SER A 10 9.25 9.25 4.68
N PRO A 11 9.43 10.27 5.55
CA PRO A 11 10.13 11.50 5.19
C PRO A 11 11.61 11.25 4.88
N HIS A 12 12.17 10.11 5.26
CA HIS A 12 13.53 9.70 4.91
C HIS A 12 13.49 8.84 3.65
N GLU A 13 13.92 9.41 2.53
CA GLU A 13 13.85 8.78 1.21
C GLU A 13 14.55 7.43 1.14
N LYS A 14 15.71 7.29 1.77
CA LYS A 14 16.50 6.04 1.85
C LYS A 14 16.68 5.58 3.31
N GLY A 15 15.64 5.73 4.13
CA GLY A 15 15.65 5.32 5.54
C GLY A 15 15.21 3.86 5.74
N CYS A 16 14.88 3.51 6.98
CA CYS A 16 14.49 2.17 7.41
C CYS A 16 13.34 1.59 6.56
N THR A 17 12.32 2.38 6.30
CA THR A 17 11.16 1.97 5.49
C THR A 17 11.57 1.63 4.06
N TYR A 18 12.42 2.45 3.45
CA TYR A 18 12.93 2.20 2.10
C TYR A 18 13.77 0.93 2.06
N THR A 19 14.59 0.67 3.07
CA THR A 19 15.40 -0.57 3.17
C THR A 19 14.50 -1.80 3.16
N ALA A 20 13.42 -1.78 3.94
CA ALA A 20 12.45 -2.87 3.96
C ALA A 20 11.73 -3.05 2.60
N LEU A 21 11.27 -1.96 2.00
CA LEU A 21 10.64 -1.98 0.66
C LEU A 21 11.61 -2.49 -0.41
N SER A 22 12.88 -2.11 -0.34
CA SER A 22 13.91 -2.53 -1.30
C SER A 22 14.15 -4.04 -1.27
N GLU A 23 14.09 -4.66 -0.09
CA GLU A 23 14.22 -6.12 0.03
C GLU A 23 13.01 -6.84 -0.60
N ILE A 24 11.80 -6.32 -0.41
CA ILE A 24 10.60 -6.85 -1.08
C ILE A 24 10.72 -6.68 -2.60
N ALA A 25 11.14 -5.49 -3.04
CA ALA A 25 11.31 -5.19 -4.47
C ALA A 25 12.33 -6.13 -5.12
N ARG A 26 13.46 -6.38 -4.45
CA ARG A 26 14.47 -7.34 -4.93
C ARG A 26 13.84 -8.72 -5.17
N VAL A 27 13.07 -9.23 -4.20
CA VAL A 27 12.42 -10.54 -4.33
C VAL A 27 11.39 -10.55 -5.46
N LEU A 28 10.58 -9.50 -5.59
CA LEU A 28 9.60 -9.41 -6.69
C LEU A 28 10.27 -9.36 -8.06
N ASN A 29 11.37 -8.61 -8.18
CA ASN A 29 12.14 -8.51 -9.41
C ASN A 29 12.80 -9.87 -9.78
N ASP A 30 13.34 -10.59 -8.77
CA ASP A 30 13.87 -11.95 -8.95
C ASP A 30 12.78 -12.93 -9.45
N GLU A 31 11.51 -12.68 -9.09
CA GLU A 31 10.33 -13.44 -9.53
C GLU A 31 9.75 -12.97 -10.89
N GLY A 32 10.41 -12.02 -11.55
CA GLY A 32 10.01 -11.47 -12.86
C GLY A 32 8.85 -10.47 -12.80
N ILE A 33 8.63 -9.83 -11.64
CA ILE A 33 7.61 -8.81 -11.42
C ILE A 33 8.29 -7.46 -11.27
N ASP A 34 7.93 -6.51 -12.12
CA ASP A 34 8.47 -5.15 -12.10
C ASP A 34 7.98 -4.37 -10.86
N THR A 35 8.87 -3.57 -10.28
CA THR A 35 8.54 -2.80 -9.08
C THR A 35 8.90 -1.33 -9.25
N HIS A 36 8.03 -0.45 -8.74
CA HIS A 36 8.28 0.98 -8.73
C HIS A 36 8.06 1.57 -7.33
N ILE A 37 9.11 2.09 -6.70
CA ILE A 37 9.03 2.72 -5.37
C ILE A 37 8.92 4.22 -5.55
N VAL A 38 7.80 4.81 -5.12
CA VAL A 38 7.55 6.25 -5.09
C VAL A 38 7.70 6.79 -3.67
N ASN A 39 8.53 7.80 -3.48
CA ASN A 39 8.70 8.47 -2.20
C ASN A 39 7.69 9.61 -2.05
N VAL A 40 6.74 9.47 -1.13
CA VAL A 40 5.69 10.47 -0.90
C VAL A 40 5.86 11.25 0.42
N GLY A 41 6.70 10.75 1.33
CA GLY A 41 6.78 11.27 2.69
C GLY A 41 7.12 12.75 2.84
N LYS A 42 7.92 13.34 1.93
CA LYS A 42 8.23 14.77 1.91
C LYS A 42 7.34 15.58 0.97
N SER A 43 6.60 14.91 0.10
CA SER A 43 5.86 15.55 -0.98
C SER A 43 4.40 15.83 -0.65
N MET A 44 3.89 15.26 0.45
CA MET A 44 2.51 15.46 0.87
C MET A 44 2.28 16.88 1.36
N LYS A 45 1.29 17.56 0.78
CA LYS A 45 0.97 18.97 1.11
C LYS A 45 -0.36 19.13 1.83
N HIS A 46 -1.36 18.30 1.50
CA HIS A 46 -2.72 18.47 1.98
C HIS A 46 -3.31 17.17 2.55
N PRO A 47 -3.99 17.22 3.70
CA PRO A 47 -4.89 16.16 4.13
C PRO A 47 -6.17 16.15 3.28
N CYS A 48 -7.01 15.12 3.44
CA CYS A 48 -8.36 15.15 2.90
C CYS A 48 -9.21 16.16 3.69
N VAL A 49 -9.74 17.17 3.00
CA VAL A 49 -10.59 18.23 3.60
C VAL A 49 -12.08 17.98 3.36
N ALA A 50 -12.46 16.77 2.95
CA ALA A 50 -13.84 16.38 2.69
C ALA A 50 -14.61 17.32 1.74
N CYS A 51 -13.95 17.93 0.77
CA CYS A 51 -14.56 18.86 -0.19
C CYS A 51 -15.57 18.18 -1.13
N MET A 52 -15.63 16.86 -1.15
CA MET A 52 -16.50 16.02 -1.97
C MET A 52 -16.36 16.22 -3.49
N SER A 53 -15.30 16.87 -3.95
CA SER A 53 -15.06 17.11 -5.37
C SER A 53 -14.93 15.80 -6.15
N CYS A 54 -14.13 14.86 -5.64
CA CYS A 54 -13.94 13.53 -6.26
C CYS A 54 -15.26 12.75 -6.38
N ALA A 55 -16.13 12.82 -5.37
CA ALA A 55 -17.44 12.17 -5.40
C ALA A 55 -18.41 12.82 -6.41
N LYS A 56 -18.33 14.15 -6.59
CA LYS A 56 -19.16 14.91 -7.54
C LYS A 56 -18.71 14.70 -8.98
N THR A 57 -17.41 14.79 -9.23
CA THR A 57 -16.84 14.66 -10.59
C THR A 57 -16.74 13.23 -11.05
N LYS A 58 -16.66 12.27 -10.13
CA LYS A 58 -16.39 10.83 -10.39
C LYS A 58 -15.17 10.62 -11.28
N SER A 59 -14.21 11.54 -11.20
CA SER A 59 -12.99 11.51 -12.03
C SER A 59 -11.97 10.48 -11.57
N GLY A 60 -12.16 9.89 -10.39
CA GLY A 60 -11.13 9.06 -9.74
C GLY A 60 -9.91 9.86 -9.28
N LYS A 61 -10.00 11.19 -9.21
CA LYS A 61 -8.90 12.09 -8.83
C LYS A 61 -9.29 13.03 -7.69
N CYS A 62 -8.33 13.32 -6.81
CA CYS A 62 -8.46 14.36 -5.81
C CYS A 62 -8.42 15.74 -6.46
N ALA A 63 -9.12 16.73 -5.86
CA ALA A 63 -9.09 18.11 -6.33
C ALA A 63 -7.70 18.77 -6.17
N PHE A 64 -6.94 18.37 -5.14
CA PHE A 64 -5.54 18.80 -5.00
C PHE A 64 -4.66 17.98 -5.92
N ASN A 65 -3.85 18.64 -6.74
CA ASN A 65 -3.00 18.02 -7.76
C ASN A 65 -1.52 18.50 -7.71
N ASP A 66 -1.15 19.14 -6.62
CA ASP A 66 0.18 19.69 -6.39
C ASP A 66 1.08 18.81 -5.48
N ASP A 67 0.68 17.54 -5.36
CA ASP A 67 1.40 16.46 -4.69
C ASP A 67 1.15 15.12 -5.41
N PRO A 68 1.87 14.03 -5.08
CA PRO A 68 1.89 12.81 -5.90
C PRO A 68 0.61 11.94 -5.85
N VAL A 69 -0.44 12.31 -5.10
CA VAL A 69 -1.62 11.43 -4.91
C VAL A 69 -2.28 11.03 -6.22
N ASN A 70 -2.54 11.98 -7.10
CA ASN A 70 -3.23 11.70 -8.37
C ASN A 70 -2.37 10.89 -9.34
N GLU A 71 -1.08 11.19 -9.42
CA GLU A 71 -0.12 10.44 -10.23
C GLU A 71 0.00 8.99 -9.74
N CYS A 72 0.15 8.78 -8.42
CA CYS A 72 0.17 7.44 -7.84
C CYS A 72 -1.16 6.70 -8.05
N GLY A 73 -2.29 7.40 -8.08
CA GLY A 73 -3.59 6.83 -8.44
C GLY A 73 -3.62 6.29 -9.86
N ASP A 74 -3.08 7.04 -10.82
CA ASP A 74 -2.94 6.60 -12.21
C ASP A 74 -1.98 5.39 -12.31
N MET A 75 -0.82 5.45 -11.65
CA MET A 75 0.12 4.32 -11.58
C MET A 75 -0.51 3.06 -10.97
N LEU A 76 -1.32 3.20 -9.90
CA LEU A 76 -1.96 2.05 -9.26
C LEU A 76 -3.06 1.43 -10.12
N ARG A 77 -3.74 2.20 -10.96
CA ARG A 77 -4.67 1.62 -11.94
C ARG A 77 -3.96 0.68 -12.92
N GLU A 78 -2.74 1.03 -13.32
CA GLU A 78 -1.91 0.24 -14.25
C GLU A 78 -1.17 -0.91 -13.57
N ALA A 79 -0.97 -0.85 -12.25
CA ALA A 79 -0.27 -1.88 -11.49
C ALA A 79 -1.19 -3.06 -11.17
N ASP A 80 -0.59 -4.24 -11.01
CA ASP A 80 -1.27 -5.48 -10.60
C ASP A 80 -1.34 -5.65 -9.09
N GLY A 81 -0.42 -5.03 -8.34
CA GLY A 81 -0.37 -5.08 -6.88
C GLY A 81 0.10 -3.77 -6.25
N PHE A 82 -0.10 -3.64 -4.94
CA PHE A 82 0.20 -2.43 -4.20
C PHE A 82 0.87 -2.74 -2.85
N ILE A 83 1.93 -2.02 -2.51
CA ILE A 83 2.56 -2.10 -1.19
C ILE A 83 2.78 -0.69 -0.66
N ILE A 84 2.40 -0.42 0.58
CA ILE A 84 2.79 0.80 1.29
C ILE A 84 3.71 0.48 2.45
N GLY A 85 4.82 1.21 2.53
CA GLY A 85 5.74 1.20 3.65
C GLY A 85 5.72 2.54 4.39
N GLU A 86 5.74 2.48 5.72
CA GLU A 86 5.62 3.66 6.55
C GLU A 86 6.39 3.53 7.88
N PRO A 87 6.88 4.63 8.43
CA PRO A 87 7.44 4.63 9.78
C PRO A 87 6.32 4.76 10.81
N VAL A 88 6.57 4.19 11.98
CA VAL A 88 5.70 4.33 13.15
C VAL A 88 6.02 5.64 13.88
N TYR A 89 5.05 6.52 13.99
CA TYR A 89 5.11 7.75 14.79
C TYR A 89 4.03 7.71 15.87
N TYR A 90 4.44 7.81 17.15
CA TYR A 90 3.51 7.78 18.30
C TYR A 90 2.56 6.57 18.30
N GLY A 91 3.07 5.40 17.91
CA GLY A 91 2.28 4.16 17.87
C GLY A 91 1.24 4.08 16.76
N ALA A 92 1.36 4.92 15.72
CA ALA A 92 0.44 5.01 14.59
C ALA A 92 1.23 5.24 13.29
N PRO A 93 0.57 5.15 12.11
CA PRO A 93 1.17 5.56 10.85
C PRO A 93 1.60 7.02 10.88
N ALA A 94 2.70 7.34 10.21
CA ALA A 94 3.10 8.73 10.01
C ALA A 94 1.97 9.52 9.33
N SER A 95 1.81 10.79 9.71
CA SER A 95 0.73 11.64 9.17
C SER A 95 0.73 11.72 7.64
N GLN A 96 1.90 11.73 7.02
CA GLN A 96 2.05 11.75 5.57
C GLN A 96 1.45 10.50 4.91
N ALA A 97 1.65 9.32 5.52
CA ALA A 97 1.05 8.08 5.06
C ALA A 97 -0.48 8.15 5.10
N GLN A 98 -1.04 8.68 6.20
CA GLN A 98 -2.48 8.84 6.33
C GLN A 98 -3.04 9.87 5.33
N MET A 99 -2.40 11.04 5.18
CA MET A 99 -2.79 12.06 4.20
C MET A 99 -2.83 11.47 2.78
N PHE A 100 -1.81 10.71 2.41
CA PHE A 100 -1.73 10.04 1.12
C PHE A 100 -2.86 9.02 0.95
N MET A 101 -3.01 8.09 1.88
CA MET A 101 -4.00 7.01 1.80
C MET A 101 -5.43 7.51 1.86
N ASP A 102 -5.74 8.47 2.75
CA ASP A 102 -7.08 9.06 2.84
C ASP A 102 -7.49 9.66 1.48
N ARG A 103 -6.61 10.42 0.85
CA ARG A 103 -6.94 11.08 -0.42
C ARG A 103 -6.98 10.09 -1.60
N LEU A 104 -6.00 9.19 -1.69
CA LEU A 104 -5.95 8.19 -2.74
C LEU A 104 -7.19 7.30 -2.71
N PHE A 105 -7.51 6.73 -1.56
CA PHE A 105 -8.62 5.78 -1.43
C PHE A 105 -9.99 6.47 -1.43
N TYR A 106 -10.10 7.71 -0.96
CA TYR A 106 -11.35 8.45 -1.04
C TYR A 106 -11.68 8.83 -2.49
N SER A 107 -10.69 9.13 -3.30
CA SER A 107 -10.90 9.54 -4.70
C SER A 107 -10.96 8.38 -5.69
N ALA A 108 -10.19 7.30 -5.48
CA ALA A 108 -9.98 6.25 -6.46
C ALA A 108 -10.10 4.82 -5.91
N GLY A 109 -10.39 4.63 -4.61
CA GLY A 109 -10.34 3.32 -3.96
C GLY A 109 -11.19 2.23 -4.63
N SER A 110 -12.30 2.60 -5.29
CA SER A 110 -13.14 1.65 -6.05
C SER A 110 -12.43 1.05 -7.28
N ASP A 111 -11.42 1.75 -7.82
CA ASP A 111 -10.71 1.33 -9.03
C ASP A 111 -9.67 0.23 -8.73
N PHE A 112 -9.40 -0.01 -7.44
CA PHE A 112 -8.33 -0.91 -6.99
C PHE A 112 -8.83 -2.28 -6.52
N ALA A 113 -10.14 -2.54 -6.61
CA ALA A 113 -10.72 -3.81 -6.19
C ALA A 113 -10.00 -5.00 -6.84
N PHE A 114 -9.82 -6.06 -6.04
CA PHE A 114 -9.17 -7.32 -6.42
C PHE A 114 -7.66 -7.25 -6.71
N LYS A 115 -7.03 -6.07 -6.60
CA LYS A 115 -5.56 -5.99 -6.63
C LYS A 115 -5.00 -6.40 -5.28
N PRO A 116 -4.07 -7.38 -5.20
CA PRO A 116 -3.39 -7.71 -3.95
C PRO A 116 -2.65 -6.52 -3.37
N ALA A 117 -2.74 -6.34 -2.05
CA ALA A 117 -2.08 -5.24 -1.36
C ALA A 117 -1.42 -5.68 -0.06
N ALA A 118 -0.42 -4.94 0.38
CA ALA A 118 0.20 -5.14 1.68
C ALA A 118 0.63 -3.79 2.30
N ALA A 119 0.56 -3.72 3.63
CA ALA A 119 1.22 -2.68 4.40
C ALA A 119 2.44 -3.26 5.13
N ILE A 120 3.52 -2.48 5.19
CA ILE A 120 4.66 -2.76 6.03
C ILE A 120 4.95 -1.57 6.93
N ALA A 121 5.43 -1.82 8.14
CA ALA A 121 5.81 -0.75 9.06
C ALA A 121 7.26 -0.88 9.50
N SER A 122 7.96 0.25 9.65
CA SER A 122 9.26 0.31 10.29
C SER A 122 9.17 1.02 11.62
N CYS A 123 9.69 0.42 12.68
CA CYS A 123 9.72 1.05 14.00
C CYS A 123 11.01 0.72 14.75
N ARG A 124 11.42 1.63 15.62
CA ARG A 124 12.54 1.36 16.50
C ARG A 124 12.19 0.27 17.53
N ARG A 125 10.96 0.26 18.07
CA ARG A 125 10.57 -0.65 19.15
C ARG A 125 9.11 -1.08 19.13
N GLY A 126 8.14 -0.19 19.18
CA GLY A 126 6.72 -0.50 19.33
C GLY A 126 5.81 0.28 18.40
N GLY A 127 4.52 -0.12 18.32
CA GLY A 127 3.51 0.54 17.50
C GLY A 127 3.35 -0.03 16.09
N LEU A 128 4.03 -1.12 15.76
CA LEU A 128 3.98 -1.75 14.45
C LEU A 128 2.58 -2.26 14.10
N THR A 129 1.97 -3.06 15.00
CA THR A 129 0.66 -3.67 14.75
C THR A 129 -0.46 -2.65 14.55
N PRO A 130 -0.67 -1.65 15.42
CA PRO A 130 -1.72 -0.66 15.18
C PRO A 130 -1.49 0.18 13.91
N THR A 131 -0.23 0.40 13.54
CA THR A 131 0.12 1.07 12.27
C THR A 131 -0.34 0.25 11.07
N MET A 132 -0.02 -1.03 11.01
CA MET A 132 -0.48 -1.92 9.93
C MET A 132 -1.99 -2.10 9.93
N ASP A 133 -2.63 -2.27 11.09
CA ASP A 133 -4.07 -2.41 11.21
C ASP A 133 -4.80 -1.20 10.61
N ARG A 134 -4.28 0.00 10.85
CA ARG A 134 -4.83 1.24 10.27
C ARG A 134 -4.73 1.23 8.74
N MET A 135 -3.58 0.83 8.17
CA MET A 135 -3.39 0.78 6.72
C MET A 135 -4.22 -0.31 6.05
N ASN A 136 -4.34 -1.47 6.66
CA ASN A 136 -5.15 -2.58 6.15
C ASN A 136 -6.64 -2.22 6.00
N LYS A 137 -7.16 -1.20 6.74
CA LYS A 137 -8.55 -0.73 6.59
C LYS A 137 -8.84 -0.14 5.21
N TYR A 138 -7.86 0.51 4.58
CA TYR A 138 -8.03 1.01 3.21
C TYR A 138 -8.20 -0.15 2.22
N PHE A 139 -7.44 -1.22 2.39
CA PHE A 139 -7.49 -2.39 1.51
C PHE A 139 -8.81 -3.15 1.67
N THR A 140 -9.20 -3.44 2.91
CA THR A 140 -10.42 -4.20 3.18
C THR A 140 -11.68 -3.50 2.69
N ILE A 141 -11.82 -2.18 2.89
CA ILE A 141 -12.99 -1.44 2.41
C ILE A 141 -13.04 -1.33 0.87
N SER A 142 -11.88 -1.47 0.22
CA SER A 142 -11.73 -1.41 -1.24
C SER A 142 -11.68 -2.78 -1.91
N GLN A 143 -11.99 -3.86 -1.19
CA GLN A 143 -11.99 -5.24 -1.68
C GLN A 143 -10.64 -5.69 -2.25
N MET A 144 -9.55 -5.18 -1.70
CA MET A 144 -8.20 -5.60 -2.07
C MET A 144 -7.76 -6.76 -1.17
N PRO A 145 -7.38 -7.92 -1.73
CA PRO A 145 -6.82 -9.02 -0.94
C PRO A 145 -5.54 -8.60 -0.22
N ILE A 146 -5.50 -8.79 1.12
CA ILE A 146 -4.31 -8.47 1.90
C ILE A 146 -3.33 -9.64 1.84
N VAL A 147 -2.11 -9.37 1.38
CA VAL A 147 -1.02 -10.35 1.36
C VAL A 147 -0.30 -10.36 2.70
N SER A 148 -0.21 -11.54 3.30
CA SER A 148 0.53 -11.78 4.53
C SER A 148 1.92 -12.35 4.26
N SER A 149 2.79 -12.26 5.26
CA SER A 149 4.03 -13.03 5.36
C SER A 149 3.84 -14.18 6.37
N ASN A 150 4.92 -14.60 7.03
CA ASN A 150 4.87 -15.58 8.12
C ASN A 150 4.74 -14.94 9.51
N TYR A 151 4.71 -13.61 9.59
CA TYR A 151 4.48 -12.82 10.79
C TYR A 151 3.89 -11.46 10.41
N TRP A 152 3.77 -10.52 11.35
CA TRP A 152 3.36 -9.14 11.03
C TRP A 152 4.42 -8.42 10.19
N ASN A 153 4.00 -7.78 9.12
CA ASN A 153 4.88 -7.19 8.11
C ASN A 153 5.64 -5.97 8.64
N GLY A 154 6.70 -6.17 9.36
CA GLY A 154 7.46 -5.07 9.92
C GLY A 154 8.93 -5.36 10.10
N VAL A 155 9.69 -4.28 10.26
CA VAL A 155 11.12 -4.30 10.57
C VAL A 155 11.43 -3.39 11.75
N HIS A 156 12.49 -3.71 12.47
CA HIS A 156 12.97 -2.93 13.59
C HIS A 156 14.35 -2.35 13.28
N GLY A 157 14.58 -1.13 13.72
CA GLY A 157 15.84 -0.41 13.56
C GLY A 157 15.65 1.10 13.62
N ASN A 158 16.70 1.81 13.95
CA ASN A 158 16.77 3.26 14.00
C ASN A 158 17.53 3.85 12.79
N SER A 159 18.23 3.00 12.05
CA SER A 159 18.93 3.34 10.82
C SER A 159 18.78 2.20 9.79
N PRO A 160 19.05 2.45 8.50
CA PRO A 160 19.08 1.41 7.48
C PRO A 160 20.00 0.24 7.82
N GLU A 161 21.16 0.53 8.43
CA GLU A 161 22.17 -0.46 8.82
C GLU A 161 21.67 -1.36 9.96
N GLU A 162 20.86 -0.81 10.88
CA GLU A 162 20.21 -1.61 11.92
C GLU A 162 19.09 -2.47 11.34
N VAL A 163 18.30 -1.96 10.39
CA VAL A 163 17.24 -2.74 9.74
C VAL A 163 17.78 -3.99 9.06
N VAL A 164 18.95 -3.92 8.39
CA VAL A 164 19.53 -5.11 7.75
C VAL A 164 20.05 -6.14 8.78
N GLN A 165 20.24 -5.74 10.03
CA GLN A 165 20.60 -6.63 11.14
C GLN A 165 19.36 -7.26 11.81
N ASP A 166 18.16 -6.75 11.56
CA ASP A 166 16.90 -7.38 11.95
C ASP A 166 16.62 -8.57 11.01
N LEU A 167 17.29 -9.69 11.30
CA LEU A 167 17.23 -10.87 10.44
C LEU A 167 15.82 -11.44 10.30
N GLU A 168 15.00 -11.36 11.36
CA GLU A 168 13.61 -11.78 11.34
C GLU A 168 12.77 -10.83 10.47
N GLY A 169 12.86 -9.52 10.69
CA GLY A 169 12.14 -8.53 9.89
C GLY A 169 12.51 -8.61 8.40
N MET A 170 13.79 -8.77 8.08
CA MET A 170 14.25 -8.94 6.69
C MET A 170 13.78 -10.28 6.09
N GLN A 171 13.66 -11.34 6.88
CA GLN A 171 13.03 -12.58 6.42
C GLN A 171 11.55 -12.39 6.14
N ILE A 172 10.82 -11.68 7.00
CA ILE A 172 9.41 -11.33 6.81
C ILE A 172 9.22 -10.57 5.49
N MET A 173 10.09 -9.60 5.18
CA MET A 173 10.05 -8.85 3.90
C MET A 173 10.24 -9.77 2.69
N ARG A 174 11.20 -10.71 2.76
CA ARG A 174 11.40 -11.69 1.68
C ARG A 174 10.21 -12.62 1.48
N ILE A 175 9.62 -13.09 2.57
CA ILE A 175 8.44 -13.97 2.50
C ILE A 175 7.22 -13.20 1.97
N LEU A 176 7.02 -11.94 2.39
CA LEU A 176 5.98 -11.08 1.84
C LEU A 176 6.14 -10.92 0.31
N GLY A 177 7.36 -10.66 -0.16
CA GLY A 177 7.66 -10.57 -1.59
C GLY A 177 7.30 -11.85 -2.36
N LYS A 178 7.68 -13.01 -1.82
CA LYS A 178 7.34 -14.32 -2.42
C LYS A 178 5.83 -14.59 -2.43
N ASN A 179 5.13 -14.29 -1.33
CA ASN A 179 3.69 -14.48 -1.23
C ASN A 179 2.93 -13.55 -2.20
N MET A 180 3.37 -12.30 -2.33
CA MET A 180 2.83 -11.35 -3.31
C MET A 180 3.05 -11.87 -4.75
N ALA A 181 4.26 -12.32 -5.06
CA ALA A 181 4.57 -12.88 -6.37
C ALA A 181 3.71 -14.10 -6.69
N TRP A 182 3.56 -15.02 -5.74
CA TRP A 182 2.71 -16.20 -5.89
C TRP A 182 1.25 -15.81 -6.16
N MET A 183 0.68 -14.90 -5.37
CA MET A 183 -0.70 -14.46 -5.53
C MET A 183 -0.93 -13.78 -6.88
N LEU A 184 -0.02 -12.90 -7.32
CA LEU A 184 -0.09 -12.25 -8.63
C LEU A 184 -0.04 -13.27 -9.77
N LYS A 185 0.84 -14.26 -9.69
CA LYS A 185 0.94 -15.34 -10.68
C LYS A 185 -0.34 -16.20 -10.72
N CYS A 186 -0.94 -16.50 -9.56
CA CYS A 186 -2.23 -17.21 -9.48
C CYS A 186 -3.36 -16.41 -10.13
N ILE A 187 -3.45 -15.11 -9.85
CA ILE A 187 -4.47 -14.23 -10.46
C ILE A 187 -4.28 -14.16 -11.98
N GLU A 188 -3.06 -14.00 -12.45
CA GLU A 188 -2.75 -13.97 -13.88
C GLU A 188 -3.07 -15.31 -14.58
N ALA A 189 -2.75 -16.43 -13.93
CA ALA A 189 -3.12 -17.77 -14.43
C ALA A 189 -4.63 -17.95 -14.47
N GLY A 190 -5.35 -17.50 -13.43
CA GLY A 190 -6.80 -17.52 -13.38
C GLY A 190 -7.44 -16.71 -14.52
N LYS A 191 -6.94 -15.48 -14.75
CA LYS A 191 -7.39 -14.64 -15.88
C LYS A 191 -7.21 -15.34 -17.23
N LYS A 192 -6.03 -15.96 -17.44
CA LYS A 192 -5.75 -16.74 -18.68
C LYS A 192 -6.64 -17.96 -18.83
N ALA A 193 -7.06 -18.57 -17.72
CA ALA A 193 -8.02 -19.68 -17.71
C ALA A 193 -9.49 -19.23 -17.82
N GLY A 194 -9.76 -17.93 -17.99
CA GLY A 194 -11.12 -17.40 -18.14
C GLY A 194 -11.86 -17.17 -16.81
N ILE A 195 -11.18 -17.21 -15.67
CA ILE A 195 -11.79 -16.90 -14.37
C ILE A 195 -11.95 -15.38 -14.25
N ALA A 196 -13.21 -14.92 -14.27
CA ALA A 196 -13.53 -13.51 -14.11
C ALA A 196 -13.52 -13.09 -12.64
N CYS A 197 -13.25 -11.80 -12.38
CA CYS A 197 -13.49 -11.22 -11.07
C CYS A 197 -14.99 -11.29 -10.73
N PRO A 198 -15.38 -11.39 -9.44
CA PRO A 198 -16.77 -11.35 -9.02
C PRO A 198 -17.49 -10.09 -9.52
N GLU A 199 -18.72 -10.26 -9.98
CA GLU A 199 -19.58 -9.12 -10.31
C GLU A 199 -19.86 -8.28 -9.06
N GLN A 200 -19.79 -6.97 -9.22
CA GLN A 200 -19.99 -6.04 -8.10
C GLN A 200 -21.47 -5.73 -7.93
N GLU A 201 -22.02 -6.07 -6.78
CA GLU A 201 -23.36 -5.68 -6.41
C GLU A 201 -23.47 -4.16 -6.19
N LYS A 202 -24.64 -3.61 -6.45
CA LYS A 202 -24.93 -2.21 -6.12
C LYS A 202 -24.80 -2.02 -4.60
N LYS A 203 -23.92 -1.13 -4.17
CA LYS A 203 -23.65 -0.87 -2.75
C LYS A 203 -24.90 -0.37 -2.03
N VAL A 204 -25.39 -1.13 -1.03
CA VAL A 204 -26.43 -0.72 -0.11
C VAL A 204 -25.81 0.09 1.01
N ARG A 205 -26.39 1.24 1.34
CA ARG A 205 -25.98 2.10 2.45
C ARG A 205 -27.11 2.22 3.45
N THR A 206 -26.82 1.99 4.70
CA THR A 206 -27.74 2.24 5.81
C THR A 206 -27.28 3.47 6.58
N ASN A 207 -28.23 4.29 6.99
CA ASN A 207 -28.01 5.38 7.93
C ASN A 207 -28.69 5.04 9.26
N PHE A 208 -27.93 4.98 10.34
CA PHE A 208 -28.44 4.64 11.68
C PHE A 208 -29.22 5.79 12.35
N ILE A 209 -29.17 6.99 11.78
CA ILE A 209 -29.99 8.12 12.21
C ILE A 209 -31.27 8.10 11.37
N ARG A 210 -32.39 7.87 12.07
CA ARG A 210 -33.73 7.81 11.47
C ARG A 210 -34.53 9.05 11.86
#